data_04ddb9cc966e16e1c7f7ca249d87c7e4
#
_entry.id   04ddb9cc966e16e1c7f7ca249d87c7e4
#
_cell.length_a   1.000
_cell.length_b   1.000
_cell.length_c   1.000
_cell.angle_alpha   90.00
_cell.angle_beta   90.00
_cell.angle_gamma   90.00
#
_symmetry.space_group_name_H-M   'P 1'
#
loop_
_entity.id
_entity.type
_entity.pdbx_description
1 polymer ?
#
loop_
_entity_poly.entity_id
_entity_poly.type
_entity_poly.pdbx_seq_one_letter_code
_entity_poly.pdbx_strand_id
1 'polypeptide(L)'
;MSRIVLVLALLLPGAAAAETRPLPVPPAVPDRPAPAPMTEPPAQTPGTVTGRPLPRFASLRASEINLRAGPGTRFPVEWTYTRAGLPVEIVREFDTWRRIRDMDGVEGWVQQARLAPRRTFLVRGGAATLRRAPDEGAAAVAELAPGVIGTIRRCEAASAWCEVSVAGARGFLRREAMWGVYPGEEVR
;
A
#
# COMPACT_ATOMS: atom_id res chain seq x y z
N MET A 1 -34.00 59.91 -54.57
CA MET A 1 -32.71 59.73 -53.84
C MET A 1 -32.77 58.51 -53.00
N SER A 2 -32.38 57.36 -53.58
CA SER A 2 -32.55 56.02 -52.94
C SER A 2 -31.23 55.61 -52.25
N ARG A 3 -31.28 55.40 -50.93
CA ARG A 3 -30.10 54.96 -50.20
C ARG A 3 -30.14 53.46 -50.11
N ILE A 4 -29.20 52.79 -50.74
CA ILE A 4 -28.95 51.37 -50.66
C ILE A 4 -28.16 51.11 -49.35
N VAL A 5 -28.75 50.33 -48.40
CA VAL A 5 -28.05 49.86 -47.20
C VAL A 5 -27.49 48.50 -47.54
N LEU A 6 -26.16 48.41 -47.57
CA LEU A 6 -25.41 47.15 -47.75
C LEU A 6 -25.26 46.44 -46.37
N VAL A 7 -25.94 45.33 -46.20
CA VAL A 7 -25.80 44.49 -44.98
C VAL A 7 -24.66 43.49 -45.23
N LEU A 8 -23.54 43.69 -44.52
CA LEU A 8 -22.38 42.81 -44.54
C LEU A 8 -22.59 41.70 -43.53
N ALA A 9 -22.88 40.47 -43.99
CA ALA A 9 -22.99 39.30 -43.15
C ALA A 9 -21.59 38.79 -42.76
N LEU A 10 -21.22 38.90 -41.48
CA LEU A 10 -20.02 38.29 -40.93
C LEU A 10 -20.27 36.80 -40.72
N LEU A 11 -19.63 35.97 -41.51
CA LEU A 11 -19.51 34.52 -41.27
C LEU A 11 -18.49 34.28 -40.17
N LEU A 12 -18.95 33.84 -38.99
CA LEU A 12 -18.09 33.33 -37.90
C LEU A 12 -17.66 31.90 -38.24
N PRO A 13 -16.36 31.56 -38.14
CA PRO A 13 -15.92 30.17 -38.27
C PRO A 13 -16.39 29.37 -37.09
N GLY A 14 -17.09 28.26 -37.33
CA GLY A 14 -17.54 27.31 -36.31
C GLY A 14 -16.33 26.69 -35.60
N ALA A 15 -16.30 26.84 -34.30
CA ALA A 15 -15.36 26.14 -33.43
C ALA A 15 -15.66 24.63 -33.48
N ALA A 16 -14.78 23.83 -34.06
CA ALA A 16 -14.83 22.39 -34.00
C ALA A 16 -14.62 21.96 -32.53
N ALA A 17 -15.67 21.44 -31.91
CA ALA A 17 -15.56 20.80 -30.60
C ALA A 17 -14.65 19.57 -30.74
N ALA A 18 -13.50 19.60 -30.08
CA ALA A 18 -12.64 18.42 -29.97
C ALA A 18 -13.39 17.37 -29.17
N GLU A 19 -13.80 16.31 -29.83
CA GLU A 19 -14.33 15.10 -29.15
C GLU A 19 -13.24 14.49 -28.28
N THR A 20 -13.35 14.71 -26.97
CA THR A 20 -12.49 14.06 -25.97
C THR A 20 -12.86 12.58 -25.94
N ARG A 21 -12.12 11.77 -26.68
CA ARG A 21 -12.26 10.31 -26.66
C ARG A 21 -11.93 9.81 -25.24
N PRO A 22 -12.87 9.14 -24.54
CA PRO A 22 -12.58 8.63 -23.22
C PRO A 22 -11.44 7.61 -23.30
N LEU A 23 -10.47 7.74 -22.38
CA LEU A 23 -9.39 6.79 -22.26
C LEU A 23 -9.96 5.41 -21.96
N PRO A 24 -9.39 4.31 -22.52
CA PRO A 24 -9.84 2.98 -22.22
C PRO A 24 -9.73 2.72 -20.70
N VAL A 25 -10.86 2.41 -20.07
CA VAL A 25 -10.90 1.98 -18.67
C VAL A 25 -10.12 0.67 -18.61
N PRO A 26 -9.06 0.57 -17.77
CA PRO A 26 -8.35 -0.69 -17.59
C PRO A 26 -9.35 -1.76 -17.13
N PRO A 27 -9.18 -3.03 -17.55
CA PRO A 27 -10.05 -4.11 -17.13
C PRO A 27 -10.12 -4.14 -15.60
N ALA A 28 -11.34 -4.22 -15.06
CA ALA A 28 -11.56 -4.37 -13.64
C ALA A 28 -10.73 -5.56 -13.15
N VAL A 29 -9.84 -5.32 -12.17
CA VAL A 29 -9.15 -6.41 -11.46
C VAL A 29 -10.26 -7.28 -10.87
N PRO A 30 -10.27 -8.61 -11.11
CA PRO A 30 -11.28 -9.49 -10.56
C PRO A 30 -11.36 -9.27 -9.05
N ASP A 31 -12.58 -9.16 -8.55
CA ASP A 31 -12.92 -8.91 -7.15
C ASP A 31 -12.34 -10.05 -6.30
N ARG A 32 -11.06 -9.93 -5.91
CA ARG A 32 -10.41 -10.90 -5.05
C ARG A 32 -10.77 -10.51 -3.63
N PRO A 33 -11.42 -11.39 -2.85
CA PRO A 33 -11.74 -11.09 -1.47
C PRO A 33 -10.44 -10.73 -0.72
N ALA A 34 -10.48 -9.61 0.01
CA ALA A 34 -9.36 -9.23 0.88
C ALA A 34 -9.03 -10.39 1.83
N PRO A 35 -7.75 -10.70 2.07
CA PRO A 35 -7.37 -11.75 2.98
C PRO A 35 -7.99 -11.50 4.35
N ALA A 36 -8.55 -12.58 4.93
CA ALA A 36 -9.15 -12.53 6.26
C ALA A 36 -8.17 -11.96 7.29
N PRO A 37 -8.67 -11.30 8.35
CA PRO A 37 -7.81 -10.85 9.43
C PRO A 37 -7.07 -12.05 10.03
N MET A 38 -5.75 -11.93 10.15
CA MET A 38 -4.92 -12.96 10.79
C MET A 38 -5.22 -12.99 12.28
N THR A 39 -5.71 -14.10 12.76
CA THR A 39 -5.98 -14.34 14.20
C THR A 39 -4.78 -14.95 14.90
N GLU A 40 -3.93 -15.65 14.16
CA GLU A 40 -2.71 -16.29 14.65
C GLU A 40 -1.51 -15.93 13.77
N PRO A 41 -0.28 -15.90 14.32
CA PRO A 41 0.91 -15.75 13.50
C PRO A 41 1.06 -16.95 12.56
N PRO A 42 1.47 -16.76 11.30
CA PRO A 42 1.70 -17.87 10.38
C PRO A 42 2.87 -18.74 10.87
N ALA A 43 2.80 -20.03 10.61
CA ALA A 43 3.94 -20.93 10.81
C ALA A 43 5.13 -20.44 9.98
N GLN A 44 6.28 -20.26 10.61
CA GLN A 44 7.47 -19.71 9.97
C GLN A 44 8.50 -20.82 9.68
N THR A 45 9.11 -20.72 8.50
CA THR A 45 10.23 -21.58 8.09
C THR A 45 11.45 -20.72 7.71
N PRO A 46 12.69 -21.21 7.88
CA PRO A 46 13.86 -20.47 7.45
C PRO A 46 13.85 -20.22 5.94
N GLY A 47 14.12 -18.99 5.54
CA GLY A 47 14.27 -18.63 4.13
C GLY A 47 15.52 -19.26 3.51
N THR A 48 15.40 -19.72 2.28
CA THR A 48 16.44 -20.47 1.57
C THR A 48 17.70 -19.68 1.24
N VAL A 49 17.62 -18.35 1.21
CA VAL A 49 18.74 -17.46 0.85
C VAL A 49 19.32 -16.78 2.08
N THR A 50 18.47 -16.27 2.96
CA THR A 50 18.90 -15.44 4.09
C THR A 50 18.88 -16.16 5.43
N GLY A 51 18.28 -17.35 5.52
CA GLY A 51 18.01 -18.05 6.77
C GLY A 51 16.99 -17.34 7.69
N ARG A 52 16.51 -16.16 7.32
CA ARG A 52 15.52 -15.41 8.11
C ARG A 52 14.14 -16.07 8.03
N PRO A 53 13.32 -15.98 9.09
CA PRO A 53 11.98 -16.55 9.09
C PRO A 53 11.13 -16.06 7.90
N LEU A 54 10.35 -16.96 7.31
CA LEU A 54 9.34 -16.70 6.29
C LEU A 54 8.01 -17.33 6.74
N PRO A 55 6.88 -16.62 6.55
CA PRO A 55 6.78 -15.27 6.03
C PRO A 55 7.26 -14.22 7.04
N ARG A 56 7.63 -13.04 6.53
CA ARG A 56 8.00 -11.88 7.36
C ARG A 56 7.65 -10.58 6.69
N PHE A 57 7.40 -9.53 7.45
CA PHE A 57 7.15 -8.19 6.90
C PHE A 57 8.41 -7.42 6.54
N ALA A 58 8.31 -6.65 5.49
CA ALA A 58 9.24 -5.62 5.02
C ALA A 58 8.44 -4.44 4.49
N SER A 59 9.10 -3.37 4.08
CA SER A 59 8.45 -2.25 3.41
C SER A 59 9.05 -1.97 2.04
N LEU A 60 8.25 -1.42 1.13
CA LEU A 60 8.71 -0.94 -0.17
C LEU A 60 9.59 0.29 0.02
N ARG A 61 10.79 0.29 -0.59
CA ARG A 61 11.78 1.37 -0.41
C ARG A 61 11.44 2.63 -1.20
N ALA A 62 10.81 2.49 -2.36
CA ALA A 62 10.55 3.56 -3.30
C ALA A 62 9.07 3.65 -3.68
N SER A 63 8.68 4.75 -4.31
CA SER A 63 7.34 4.99 -4.81
C SER A 63 7.06 4.36 -6.18
N GLU A 64 8.05 3.74 -6.82
CA GLU A 64 7.86 3.02 -8.07
C GLU A 64 8.60 1.69 -8.00
N ILE A 65 7.84 0.61 -7.84
CA ILE A 65 8.38 -0.75 -7.72
C ILE A 65 7.55 -1.70 -8.56
N ASN A 66 8.19 -2.32 -9.54
CA ASN A 66 7.59 -3.32 -10.41
C ASN A 66 7.52 -4.68 -9.71
N LEU A 67 6.33 -5.22 -9.62
CA LEU A 67 6.03 -6.60 -9.27
C LEU A 67 6.01 -7.43 -10.55
N ARG A 68 6.75 -8.54 -10.57
CA ARG A 68 6.89 -9.39 -11.75
C ARG A 68 6.32 -10.79 -11.52
N ALA A 69 5.94 -11.44 -12.61
CA ALA A 69 5.44 -12.83 -12.61
C ALA A 69 6.48 -13.84 -12.11
N GLY A 70 7.79 -13.53 -12.21
CA GLY A 70 8.85 -14.43 -11.82
C GLY A 70 10.13 -13.73 -11.35
N PRO A 71 11.09 -14.49 -10.77
CA PRO A 71 12.31 -13.97 -10.19
C PRO A 71 13.36 -13.64 -11.26
N GLY A 72 13.17 -12.55 -11.97
CA GLY A 72 14.11 -12.07 -13.00
C GLY A 72 13.55 -10.92 -13.82
N THR A 73 14.43 -10.12 -14.41
CA THR A 73 14.03 -8.97 -15.25
C THR A 73 13.37 -9.40 -16.57
N ARG A 74 13.59 -10.62 -17.02
CA ARG A 74 12.96 -11.23 -18.21
C ARG A 74 11.45 -11.51 -18.03
N PHE A 75 10.99 -11.62 -16.79
CA PHE A 75 9.58 -11.86 -16.50
C PHE A 75 8.77 -10.58 -16.64
N PRO A 76 7.53 -10.66 -17.17
CA PRO A 76 6.69 -9.48 -17.36
C PRO A 76 6.37 -8.81 -16.03
N VAL A 77 6.14 -7.50 -16.09
CA VAL A 77 5.61 -6.72 -14.99
C VAL A 77 4.10 -6.92 -14.96
N GLU A 78 3.58 -7.38 -13.82
CA GLU A 78 2.15 -7.59 -13.59
C GLU A 78 1.51 -6.43 -12.84
N TRP A 79 2.30 -5.75 -12.00
CA TRP A 79 1.82 -4.64 -11.19
C TRP A 79 2.94 -3.64 -10.92
N THR A 80 2.59 -2.36 -10.74
CA THR A 80 3.53 -1.33 -10.31
C THR A 80 2.99 -0.64 -9.06
N TYR A 81 3.71 -0.78 -7.95
CA TYR A 81 3.41 -0.04 -6.73
C TYR A 81 3.89 1.40 -6.86
N THR A 82 3.04 2.34 -6.46
CA THR A 82 3.31 3.78 -6.55
C THR A 82 3.46 4.47 -5.19
N ARG A 83 3.52 3.69 -4.10
CA ARG A 83 3.61 4.21 -2.73
C ARG A 83 4.82 3.66 -1.99
N ALA A 84 5.76 4.54 -1.62
CA ALA A 84 6.87 4.18 -0.74
C ALA A 84 6.35 3.82 0.68
N GLY A 85 7.08 2.92 1.35
CA GLY A 85 6.75 2.54 2.72
C GLY A 85 5.58 1.55 2.83
N LEU A 86 4.97 1.11 1.74
CA LEU A 86 3.90 0.11 1.78
C LEU A 86 4.43 -1.17 2.44
N PRO A 87 3.78 -1.69 3.51
CA PRO A 87 4.16 -2.96 4.11
C PRO A 87 3.78 -4.11 3.19
N VAL A 88 4.71 -5.04 3.03
CA VAL A 88 4.53 -6.26 2.26
C VAL A 88 5.09 -7.44 3.02
N GLU A 89 4.50 -8.60 2.82
CA GLU A 89 4.94 -9.85 3.40
C GLU A 89 5.88 -10.57 2.42
N ILE A 90 7.10 -10.91 2.85
CA ILE A 90 8.01 -11.75 2.06
C ILE A 90 7.64 -13.20 2.35
N VAL A 91 7.15 -13.91 1.35
CA VAL A 91 6.69 -15.29 1.46
C VAL A 91 7.67 -16.31 0.90
N ARG A 92 8.58 -15.88 0.01
CA ARG A 92 9.61 -16.75 -0.58
C ARG A 92 10.85 -15.95 -0.99
N GLU A 93 12.00 -16.64 -1.02
CA GLU A 93 13.28 -16.12 -1.48
C GLU A 93 13.82 -16.92 -2.66
N PHE A 94 14.45 -16.24 -3.61
CA PHE A 94 15.20 -16.83 -4.70
C PHE A 94 16.31 -15.87 -5.14
N ASP A 95 17.57 -16.22 -4.95
CA ASP A 95 18.71 -15.36 -5.25
C ASP A 95 18.50 -13.93 -4.71
N THR A 96 18.56 -12.92 -5.57
CA THR A 96 18.32 -11.50 -5.24
C THR A 96 16.85 -11.10 -5.32
N TRP A 97 15.93 -12.04 -5.52
CA TRP A 97 14.50 -11.80 -5.66
C TRP A 97 13.72 -12.27 -4.42
N ARG A 98 12.63 -11.56 -4.12
CA ARG A 98 11.70 -11.89 -3.04
C ARG A 98 10.30 -11.97 -3.61
N ARG A 99 9.61 -13.08 -3.37
CA ARG A 99 8.17 -13.15 -3.63
C ARG A 99 7.47 -12.47 -2.46
N ILE A 100 6.72 -11.45 -2.77
CA ILE A 100 5.98 -10.67 -1.79
C ILE A 100 4.49 -10.91 -1.94
N ARG A 101 3.75 -10.64 -0.85
CA ARG A 101 2.30 -10.57 -0.80
C ARG A 101 1.92 -9.23 -0.19
N ASP A 102 0.97 -8.51 -0.79
CA ASP A 102 0.42 -7.29 -0.22
C ASP A 102 -0.85 -7.55 0.61
N MET A 103 -1.45 -6.47 1.11
CA MET A 103 -2.66 -6.53 1.93
C MET A 103 -3.87 -7.12 1.19
N ASP A 104 -3.93 -6.96 -0.13
CA ASP A 104 -5.01 -7.43 -0.98
C ASP A 104 -4.75 -8.87 -1.49
N GLY A 105 -3.65 -9.52 -1.05
CA GLY A 105 -3.26 -10.86 -1.43
C GLY A 105 -2.62 -10.95 -2.82
N VAL A 106 -2.24 -9.82 -3.42
CA VAL A 106 -1.49 -9.82 -4.69
C VAL A 106 -0.08 -10.31 -4.42
N GLU A 107 0.35 -11.32 -5.17
CA GLU A 107 1.67 -11.92 -5.04
C GLU A 107 2.49 -11.78 -6.31
N GLY A 108 3.79 -11.58 -6.15
CA GLY A 108 4.75 -11.55 -7.25
C GLY A 108 6.17 -11.27 -6.76
N TRP A 109 7.08 -11.08 -7.68
CA TRP A 109 8.50 -10.98 -7.41
C TRP A 109 9.02 -9.55 -7.51
N VAL A 110 9.77 -9.13 -6.50
CA VAL A 110 10.50 -7.86 -6.50
C VAL A 110 11.97 -8.11 -6.17
N GLN A 111 12.85 -7.22 -6.63
CA GLN A 111 14.26 -7.28 -6.23
C GLN A 111 14.42 -6.94 -4.74
N GLN A 112 15.28 -7.67 -4.04
CA GLN A 112 15.59 -7.42 -2.62
C GLN A 112 15.99 -5.97 -2.35
N ALA A 113 16.75 -5.35 -3.24
CA ALA A 113 17.18 -3.96 -3.14
C ALA A 113 16.02 -2.95 -3.11
N ARG A 114 14.84 -3.35 -3.56
CA ARG A 114 13.62 -2.54 -3.53
C ARG A 114 12.86 -2.65 -2.21
N LEU A 115 13.31 -3.50 -1.31
CA LEU A 115 12.75 -3.69 0.03
C LEU A 115 13.63 -3.05 1.11
N ALA A 116 12.99 -2.57 2.16
CA ALA A 116 13.64 -2.05 3.35
C ALA A 116 13.23 -2.89 4.58
N PRO A 117 14.13 -3.12 5.55
CA PRO A 117 13.80 -3.84 6.77
C PRO A 117 12.92 -3.02 7.72
N ARG A 118 12.70 -1.74 7.42
CA ARG A 118 11.84 -0.86 8.22
C ARG A 118 10.46 -1.46 8.35
N ARG A 119 10.00 -1.53 9.59
CA ARG A 119 8.65 -2.02 9.89
C ARG A 119 7.67 -0.87 9.75
N THR A 120 6.81 -0.99 8.76
CA THR A 120 5.71 -0.06 8.51
C THR A 120 4.38 -0.78 8.68
N PHE A 121 3.31 -0.03 8.80
CA PHE A 121 1.95 -0.55 8.80
C PHE A 121 1.08 0.24 7.82
N LEU A 122 0.01 -0.38 7.40
CA LEU A 122 -1.09 0.21 6.66
C LEU A 122 -2.37 0.05 7.49
N VAL A 123 -3.12 1.13 7.70
CA VAL A 123 -4.43 1.05 8.36
C VAL A 123 -5.40 0.30 7.47
N ARG A 124 -6.02 -0.76 8.01
CA ARG A 124 -6.98 -1.62 7.30
C ARG A 124 -8.37 -1.58 7.94
N GLY A 125 -9.37 -1.98 7.17
CA GLY A 125 -10.75 -1.96 7.62
C GLY A 125 -11.29 -0.54 7.72
N GLY A 126 -11.74 -0.14 8.91
CA GLY A 126 -12.27 1.19 9.19
C GLY A 126 -11.21 2.22 9.60
N ALA A 127 -11.67 3.42 9.97
CA ALA A 127 -10.82 4.41 10.64
C ALA A 127 -10.32 3.86 11.97
N ALA A 128 -9.09 4.25 12.34
CA ALA A 128 -8.44 3.79 13.56
C ALA A 128 -7.92 4.95 14.40
N THR A 129 -8.17 4.92 15.70
CA THR A 129 -7.77 5.97 16.62
C THR A 129 -6.35 5.74 17.14
N LEU A 130 -5.44 6.65 16.82
CA LEU A 130 -4.12 6.73 17.44
C LEU A 130 -4.28 7.32 18.85
N ARG A 131 -3.85 6.57 19.89
CA ARG A 131 -4.05 6.96 21.29
C ARG A 131 -2.74 7.32 21.98
N ARG A 132 -2.81 8.12 23.03
CA ARG A 132 -1.65 8.55 23.81
C ARG A 132 -1.02 7.44 24.64
N ALA A 133 -1.81 6.43 25.05
CA ALA A 133 -1.38 5.26 25.80
C ALA A 133 -2.04 4.00 25.25
N PRO A 134 -1.53 2.78 25.57
CA PRO A 134 -2.07 1.50 25.09
C PRO A 134 -3.35 1.11 25.85
N ASP A 135 -4.36 1.97 25.80
CA ASP A 135 -5.62 1.85 26.50
C ASP A 135 -6.76 2.47 25.70
N GLU A 136 -7.96 1.87 25.73
CA GLU A 136 -9.14 2.33 25.00
C GLU A 136 -9.68 3.66 25.50
N GLY A 137 -9.53 3.95 26.78
CA GLY A 137 -9.93 5.22 27.42
C GLY A 137 -8.91 6.33 27.27
N ALA A 138 -7.70 6.02 26.75
CA ALA A 138 -6.66 7.03 26.59
C ALA A 138 -7.05 8.09 25.56
N ALA A 139 -6.62 9.32 25.77
CA ALA A 139 -6.90 10.44 24.87
C ALA A 139 -6.46 10.14 23.43
N ALA A 140 -7.33 10.48 22.48
CA ALA A 140 -7.01 10.39 21.05
C ALA A 140 -5.94 11.42 20.68
N VAL A 141 -4.96 10.99 19.90
CA VAL A 141 -3.92 11.84 19.30
C VAL A 141 -4.32 12.21 17.88
N ALA A 142 -4.86 11.25 17.13
CA ALA A 142 -5.33 11.42 15.76
C ALA A 142 -6.29 10.29 15.35
N GLU A 143 -7.14 10.59 14.38
CA GLU A 143 -7.91 9.58 13.64
C GLU A 143 -7.22 9.28 12.32
N LEU A 144 -6.98 8.01 12.06
CA LEU A 144 -6.28 7.51 10.88
C LEU A 144 -7.28 6.87 9.93
N ALA A 145 -7.40 7.40 8.73
CA ALA A 145 -8.22 6.81 7.69
C ALA A 145 -7.63 5.47 7.18
N PRO A 146 -8.46 4.58 6.63
CA PRO A 146 -7.98 3.39 5.92
C PRO A 146 -6.95 3.76 4.85
N GLY A 147 -5.92 2.94 4.70
CA GLY A 147 -4.85 3.18 3.74
C GLY A 147 -3.75 4.15 4.20
N VAL A 148 -3.85 4.73 5.40
CA VAL A 148 -2.75 5.52 5.98
C VAL A 148 -1.58 4.60 6.30
N ILE A 149 -0.36 5.01 5.89
CA ILE A 149 0.90 4.32 6.17
C ILE A 149 1.63 5.03 7.30
N GLY A 150 2.12 4.25 8.26
CA GLY A 150 2.99 4.73 9.32
C GLY A 150 4.14 3.77 9.61
N THR A 151 4.97 4.12 10.59
CA THR A 151 6.10 3.32 11.04
C THR A 151 5.77 2.68 12.39
N ILE A 152 6.01 1.38 12.52
CA ILE A 152 5.97 0.66 13.79
C ILE A 152 7.28 0.94 14.51
N ARG A 153 7.19 1.45 15.72
CA ARG A 153 8.32 1.75 16.60
C ARG A 153 8.62 0.57 17.52
N ARG A 154 7.58 0.04 18.14
CA ARG A 154 7.68 -1.08 19.07
C ARG A 154 6.35 -1.82 19.16
N CYS A 155 6.41 -3.13 19.22
CA CYS A 155 5.29 -3.99 19.60
C CYS A 155 5.77 -5.04 20.59
N GLU A 156 5.13 -5.16 21.72
CA GLU A 156 5.41 -6.23 22.70
C GLU A 156 4.54 -7.43 22.39
N ALA A 157 5.08 -8.64 22.50
CA ALA A 157 4.40 -9.88 22.12
C ALA A 157 3.02 -10.05 22.81
N ALA A 158 2.95 -9.74 24.09
CA ALA A 158 1.71 -9.88 24.88
C ALA A 158 0.73 -8.70 24.74
N SER A 159 1.12 -7.63 24.02
CA SER A 159 0.30 -6.42 23.88
C SER A 159 -0.56 -6.46 22.63
N ALA A 160 -1.83 -6.09 22.75
CA ALA A 160 -2.70 -5.80 21.62
C ALA A 160 -2.37 -4.47 20.92
N TRP A 161 -1.45 -3.68 21.48
CA TRP A 161 -1.09 -2.35 21.03
C TRP A 161 0.34 -2.32 20.54
N CYS A 162 0.60 -1.48 19.53
CA CYS A 162 1.95 -1.13 19.10
C CYS A 162 2.17 0.37 19.24
N GLU A 163 3.36 0.78 19.66
CA GLU A 163 3.81 2.16 19.54
C GLU A 163 4.15 2.43 18.08
N VAL A 164 3.56 3.49 17.52
CA VAL A 164 3.70 3.84 16.12
C VAL A 164 3.94 5.34 15.93
N SER A 165 4.40 5.70 14.73
CA SER A 165 4.48 7.09 14.30
C SER A 165 3.88 7.28 12.90
N VAL A 166 3.08 8.34 12.74
CA VAL A 166 2.39 8.71 11.50
C VAL A 166 2.48 10.22 11.32
N ALA A 167 3.01 10.69 10.20
CA ALA A 167 3.09 12.12 9.87
C ALA A 167 3.64 13.00 11.02
N GLY A 168 4.64 12.49 11.77
CA GLY A 168 5.24 13.18 12.91
C GLY A 168 4.53 12.98 14.25
N ALA A 169 3.26 12.56 14.27
CA ALA A 169 2.57 12.17 15.49
C ALA A 169 3.05 10.81 16.00
N ARG A 170 3.07 10.61 17.32
CA ARG A 170 3.38 9.33 17.98
C ARG A 170 2.25 8.93 18.89
N GLY A 171 2.04 7.63 19.02
CA GLY A 171 1.01 7.08 19.89
C GLY A 171 0.92 5.57 19.76
N PHE A 172 -0.17 5.03 20.26
CA PHE A 172 -0.46 3.60 20.28
C PHE A 172 -1.64 3.29 19.35
N LEU A 173 -1.48 2.24 18.57
CA LEU A 173 -2.50 1.74 17.66
C LEU A 173 -2.74 0.25 17.90
N ARG A 174 -3.98 -0.19 17.77
CA ARG A 174 -4.35 -1.62 17.89
C ARG A 174 -3.75 -2.41 16.74
N ARG A 175 -3.20 -3.59 17.05
CA ARG A 175 -2.64 -4.50 16.03
C ARG A 175 -3.67 -4.89 14.97
N GLU A 176 -4.90 -5.14 15.39
CA GLU A 176 -5.99 -5.55 14.51
C GLU A 176 -6.34 -4.49 13.44
N ALA A 177 -6.08 -3.21 13.72
CA ALA A 177 -6.28 -2.11 12.78
C ALA A 177 -5.15 -1.98 11.75
N MET A 178 -4.10 -2.82 11.83
CA MET A 178 -2.90 -2.70 11.03
C MET A 178 -2.63 -3.94 10.17
N TRP A 179 -2.19 -3.73 8.95
CA TRP A 179 -1.41 -4.66 8.15
C TRP A 179 0.07 -4.29 8.27
N GLY A 180 0.96 -5.25 8.51
CA GLY A 180 2.41 -5.00 8.67
C GLY A 180 3.00 -5.58 9.95
N VAL A 181 2.18 -6.23 10.78
CA VAL A 181 2.59 -6.92 12.01
C VAL A 181 1.70 -8.15 12.24
N TYR A 182 2.29 -9.26 12.69
CA TYR A 182 1.54 -10.45 13.08
C TYR A 182 0.97 -10.32 14.48
N PRO A 183 -0.11 -11.05 14.79
CA PRO A 183 -0.55 -11.25 16.17
C PRO A 183 0.62 -11.80 17.00
N GLY A 184 0.84 -11.25 18.20
CA GLY A 184 1.90 -11.70 19.09
C GLY A 184 3.35 -11.46 18.62
N GLU A 185 3.58 -10.84 17.47
CA GLU A 185 4.94 -10.54 16.98
C GLU A 185 5.59 -9.45 17.83
N GLU A 186 6.84 -9.67 18.24
CA GLU A 186 7.65 -8.63 18.86
C GLU A 186 8.38 -7.81 17.79
N VAL A 187 8.26 -6.49 17.84
CA VAL A 187 8.98 -5.53 16.98
C VAL A 187 9.75 -4.57 17.88
N ARG A 188 11.05 -4.46 17.61
CA ARG A 188 11.97 -3.56 18.33
C ARG A 188 12.59 -2.54 17.38
#